data_4c227530567deda51a838259d42477e0
#
_entry.id   4c227530567deda51a838259d42477e0
#
_cell.length_a   1.000
_cell.length_b   1.000
_cell.length_c   1.000
_cell.angle_alpha   90.00
_cell.angle_beta   90.00
_cell.angle_gamma   90.00
#
_symmetry.space_group_name_H-M   'P 1'
#
loop_
_entity.id
_entity.type
_entity.pdbx_description
1 polymer ?
#
loop_
_entity_poly.entity_id
_entity_poly.type
_entity_poly.pdbx_seq_one_letter_code
_entity_poly.pdbx_strand_id
1 'polypeptide(L)'
;MKILQVVSSFPPAYSYGGAVKVSYEVSKELAKRGHDVTVFTTDTLNSQSRINEPATRMEGIDVYRFRNLSNNLAAKNLAVAPEMALTLRKIVKEFDVVHIHEYRSFQTIAACRYAKMYNIPYILQPHGSLPRIIEKQGLKKIFDVVWGNGLLEHASKIIAVSGNEIEQF
;
A
#
# COMPACT_ATOMS: atom_id res chain seq x y z
N MET A 1 2.06 -3.54 -19.34
CA MET A 1 1.77 -2.35 -18.54
C MET A 1 2.82 -2.22 -17.43
N LYS A 2 3.15 -1.00 -17.05
CA LYS A 2 3.96 -0.70 -15.87
C LYS A 2 3.03 -0.51 -14.67
N ILE A 3 3.11 -1.39 -13.69
CA ILE A 3 2.20 -1.42 -12.53
C ILE A 3 3.00 -1.14 -11.26
N LEU A 4 2.59 -0.12 -10.51
CA LEU A 4 3.13 0.15 -9.19
C LEU A 4 2.21 -0.43 -8.12
N GLN A 5 2.73 -1.35 -7.32
CA GLN A 5 2.08 -1.86 -6.09
C GLN A 5 2.58 -1.06 -4.90
N VAL A 6 1.69 -0.52 -4.08
CA VAL A 6 2.06 0.20 -2.85
C VAL A 6 1.44 -0.50 -1.66
N VAL A 7 2.28 -0.94 -0.72
CA VAL A 7 1.88 -1.70 0.46
C VAL A 7 2.79 -1.38 1.64
N SER A 8 2.27 -1.38 2.88
CA SER A 8 3.09 -1.07 4.06
C SER A 8 4.13 -2.15 4.34
N SER A 9 3.82 -3.42 4.11
CA SER A 9 4.70 -4.55 4.37
C SER A 9 4.62 -5.57 3.22
N PHE A 10 5.78 -6.13 2.84
CA PHE A 10 5.93 -7.10 1.75
C PHE A 10 6.88 -8.23 2.17
N PRO A 11 6.89 -9.40 1.53
CA PRO A 11 7.80 -10.48 1.93
C PRO A 11 9.26 -10.02 2.10
N PRO A 12 9.93 -10.57 3.13
CA PRO A 12 9.55 -11.66 4.02
C PRO A 12 8.75 -11.28 5.29
N ALA A 13 8.17 -10.09 5.38
CA ALA A 13 7.46 -9.56 6.55
C ALA A 13 6.07 -10.21 6.77
N TYR A 14 5.97 -11.52 6.73
CA TYR A 14 4.69 -12.27 6.81
C TYR A 14 3.95 -12.12 8.14
N SER A 15 4.62 -11.66 9.20
CA SER A 15 3.99 -11.38 10.51
C SER A 15 2.92 -10.28 10.45
N TYR A 16 2.91 -9.47 9.39
CA TYR A 16 1.91 -8.40 9.17
C TYR A 16 0.61 -8.88 8.50
N GLY A 17 0.48 -10.18 8.25
CA GLY A 17 -0.81 -10.80 7.94
C GLY A 17 -1.15 -10.96 6.46
N GLY A 18 -2.48 -11.01 6.19
CA GLY A 18 -3.02 -11.40 4.89
C GLY A 18 -2.69 -10.44 3.74
N ALA A 19 -2.63 -9.14 4.01
CA ALA A 19 -2.30 -8.14 2.99
C ALA A 19 -0.92 -8.39 2.34
N VAL A 20 0.07 -8.83 3.13
CA VAL A 20 1.42 -9.19 2.64
C VAL A 20 1.35 -10.35 1.64
N LYS A 21 0.60 -11.41 1.98
CA LYS A 21 0.45 -12.57 1.11
C LYS A 21 -0.31 -12.23 -0.16
N VAL A 22 -1.42 -11.50 -0.03
CA VAL A 22 -2.26 -11.14 -1.19
C VAL A 22 -1.50 -10.21 -2.13
N SER A 23 -0.85 -9.16 -1.62
CA SER A 23 -0.07 -8.24 -2.46
C SER A 23 1.07 -8.95 -3.19
N TYR A 24 1.72 -9.91 -2.54
CA TYR A 24 2.76 -10.72 -3.17
C TYR A 24 2.21 -11.62 -4.28
N GLU A 25 1.16 -12.41 -4.01
CA GLU A 25 0.58 -13.32 -5.00
C GLU A 25 0.00 -12.55 -6.21
N VAL A 26 -0.65 -11.42 -5.98
CA VAL A 26 -1.14 -10.54 -7.05
C VAL A 26 0.03 -10.01 -7.89
N SER A 27 1.09 -9.50 -7.25
CA SER A 27 2.27 -8.98 -7.95
C SER A 27 2.96 -10.06 -8.80
N LYS A 28 3.10 -11.26 -8.24
CA LYS A 28 3.68 -12.42 -8.91
C LYS A 28 2.86 -12.85 -10.13
N GLU A 29 1.55 -12.91 -9.99
CA GLU A 29 0.67 -13.30 -11.09
C GLU A 29 0.65 -12.25 -12.21
N LEU A 30 0.70 -10.96 -11.86
CA LEU A 30 0.82 -9.88 -12.84
C LEU A 30 2.17 -9.95 -13.59
N ALA A 31 3.28 -10.20 -12.89
CA ALA A 31 4.59 -10.38 -13.51
C ALA A 31 4.61 -11.58 -14.47
N LYS A 32 4.02 -12.71 -14.08
CA LYS A 32 3.87 -13.89 -14.95
C LYS A 32 3.07 -13.60 -16.22
N ARG A 33 2.11 -12.69 -16.17
CA ARG A 33 1.31 -12.24 -17.33
C ARG A 33 2.05 -11.23 -18.21
N GLY A 34 3.32 -10.96 -17.93
CA GLY A 34 4.17 -10.08 -18.75
C GLY A 34 4.03 -8.60 -18.43
N HIS A 35 3.49 -8.24 -17.26
CA HIS A 35 3.49 -6.85 -16.79
C HIS A 35 4.81 -6.53 -16.10
N ASP A 36 5.23 -5.27 -16.22
CA ASP A 36 6.37 -4.71 -15.49
C ASP A 36 5.87 -4.26 -14.10
N VAL A 37 6.20 -5.04 -13.07
CA VAL A 37 5.65 -4.88 -11.73
C VAL A 37 6.71 -4.36 -10.78
N THR A 38 6.46 -3.19 -10.21
CA THR A 38 7.28 -2.57 -9.17
C THR A 38 6.49 -2.52 -7.87
N VAL A 39 7.12 -2.88 -6.75
CA VAL A 39 6.54 -2.81 -5.41
C VAL A 39 7.27 -1.77 -4.57
N PHE A 40 6.52 -0.83 -4.00
CA PHE A 40 6.98 0.09 -2.98
C PHE A 40 6.45 -0.35 -1.62
N THR A 41 7.36 -0.61 -0.69
CA THR A 41 7.04 -1.09 0.65
C THR A 41 7.98 -0.47 1.69
N THR A 42 7.74 -0.72 2.97
CA THR A 42 8.68 -0.30 4.01
C THR A 42 9.72 -1.38 4.31
N ASP A 43 10.78 -0.99 5.00
CA ASP A 43 11.85 -1.89 5.44
C ASP A 43 11.49 -2.72 6.69
N THR A 44 10.24 -2.68 7.13
CA THR A 44 9.80 -3.34 8.35
C THR A 44 9.75 -4.86 8.18
N LEU A 45 10.49 -5.61 9.00
CA LEU A 45 10.42 -7.07 9.06
C LEU A 45 9.47 -7.53 10.18
N ASN A 46 9.62 -6.96 11.36
CA ASN A 46 8.76 -7.14 12.53
C ASN A 46 8.93 -5.95 13.49
N SER A 47 8.38 -6.03 14.71
CA SER A 47 8.47 -4.94 15.70
C SER A 47 9.90 -4.59 16.14
N GLN A 48 10.85 -5.50 15.98
CA GLN A 48 12.22 -5.36 16.48
C GLN A 48 13.27 -5.26 15.38
N SER A 49 13.00 -5.76 14.18
CA SER A 49 13.97 -5.88 13.10
C SER A 49 13.51 -5.27 11.78
N ARG A 50 14.48 -4.98 10.94
CA ARG A 50 14.32 -4.39 9.61
C ARG A 50 14.89 -5.31 8.54
N ILE A 51 14.43 -5.12 7.32
CA ILE A 51 15.02 -5.71 6.13
C ILE A 51 16.10 -4.73 5.65
N ASN A 52 17.36 -5.18 5.59
CA ASN A 52 18.48 -4.32 5.25
C ASN A 52 18.67 -4.11 3.73
N GLU A 53 17.97 -4.89 2.90
CA GLU A 53 18.06 -4.77 1.45
C GLU A 53 17.08 -3.72 0.93
N PRO A 54 17.55 -2.54 0.47
CA PRO A 54 16.67 -1.47 0.01
C PRO A 54 16.00 -1.78 -1.32
N ALA A 55 16.60 -2.65 -2.14
CA ALA A 55 16.04 -3.10 -3.40
C ALA A 55 16.35 -4.58 -3.63
N THR A 56 15.37 -5.31 -4.15
CA THR A 56 15.49 -6.74 -4.45
C THR A 56 14.64 -7.06 -5.67
N ARG A 57 15.10 -7.95 -6.53
CA ARG A 57 14.27 -8.52 -7.60
C ARG A 57 13.89 -9.97 -7.23
N MET A 58 12.60 -10.26 -7.22
CA MET A 58 12.08 -11.60 -6.91
C MET A 58 10.94 -11.96 -7.87
N GLU A 59 11.03 -13.13 -8.51
CA GLU A 59 10.01 -13.66 -9.42
C GLU A 59 9.50 -12.66 -10.48
N GLY A 60 10.40 -11.82 -11.01
CA GLY A 60 10.06 -10.81 -12.01
C GLY A 60 9.51 -9.50 -11.44
N ILE A 61 9.46 -9.36 -10.11
CA ILE A 61 8.97 -8.18 -9.40
C ILE A 61 10.17 -7.35 -8.92
N ASP A 62 10.20 -6.07 -9.19
CA ASP A 62 11.18 -5.14 -8.63
C ASP A 62 10.64 -4.55 -7.32
N VAL A 63 11.28 -4.87 -6.18
CA VAL A 63 10.82 -4.46 -4.85
C VAL A 63 11.75 -3.41 -4.27
N TYR A 64 11.21 -2.24 -3.92
CA TYR A 64 11.92 -1.15 -3.25
C TYR A 64 11.39 -0.97 -1.83
N ARG A 65 12.31 -1.01 -0.85
CA ARG A 65 12.01 -0.89 0.57
C ARG A 65 12.50 0.45 1.10
N PHE A 66 11.57 1.24 1.60
CA PHE A 66 11.83 2.56 2.14
C PHE A 66 11.92 2.50 3.66
N ARG A 67 12.88 3.23 4.22
CA ARG A 67 13.09 3.27 5.66
C ARG A 67 11.87 3.86 6.37
N ASN A 68 11.23 3.08 7.25
CA ASN A 68 10.20 3.58 8.13
C ASN A 68 10.82 4.32 9.33
N LEU A 69 10.11 5.31 9.86
CA LEU A 69 10.60 6.13 10.99
C LEU A 69 10.73 5.33 12.29
N SER A 70 9.84 4.35 12.53
CA SER A 70 9.80 3.61 13.78
C SER A 70 9.16 2.22 13.61
N ASN A 71 9.91 1.17 13.99
CA ASN A 71 9.40 -0.20 13.99
C ASN A 71 8.26 -0.39 15.00
N ASN A 72 8.30 0.30 16.15
CA ASN A 72 7.23 0.24 17.13
C ASN A 72 5.92 0.82 16.62
N LEU A 73 5.97 1.88 15.82
CA LEU A 73 4.80 2.43 15.14
C LEU A 73 4.34 1.51 14.01
N ALA A 74 5.27 0.97 13.23
CA ALA A 74 4.97 0.04 12.15
C ALA A 74 4.28 -1.22 12.66
N ALA A 75 4.70 -1.77 13.82
CA ALA A 75 4.04 -2.90 14.47
C ALA A 75 2.57 -2.62 14.87
N LYS A 76 2.21 -1.34 15.00
CA LYS A 76 0.83 -0.88 15.25
C LYS A 76 0.10 -0.45 13.96
N ASN A 77 0.57 -0.88 12.79
CA ASN A 77 0.08 -0.49 11.47
C ASN A 77 0.16 1.03 11.20
N LEU A 78 1.15 1.71 11.80
CA LEU A 78 1.41 3.14 11.63
C LEU A 78 2.81 3.37 11.04
N ALA A 79 3.20 2.57 10.05
CA ALA A 79 4.45 2.76 9.34
C ALA A 79 4.44 4.09 8.58
N VAL A 80 5.50 4.89 8.75
CA VAL A 80 5.69 6.16 8.05
C VAL A 80 7.05 6.14 7.36
N ALA A 81 7.06 6.22 6.03
CA ALA A 81 8.25 6.22 5.20
C ALA A 81 8.30 7.49 4.32
N PRO A 82 8.86 8.61 4.82
CA PRO A 82 8.84 9.88 4.10
C PRO A 82 9.55 9.83 2.75
N GLU A 83 10.63 9.06 2.65
CA GLU A 83 11.37 8.88 1.41
C GLU A 83 10.52 8.23 0.31
N MET A 84 9.62 7.30 0.67
CA MET A 84 8.65 6.74 -0.28
C MET A 84 7.78 7.83 -0.90
N ALA A 85 7.27 8.76 -0.09
CA ALA A 85 6.45 9.86 -0.59
C ALA A 85 7.23 10.77 -1.56
N LEU A 86 8.50 11.07 -1.26
CA LEU A 86 9.36 11.86 -2.13
C LEU A 86 9.65 11.14 -3.45
N THR A 87 9.86 9.82 -3.39
CA THR A 87 10.09 8.98 -4.57
C THR A 87 8.83 8.88 -5.42
N LEU A 88 7.67 8.62 -4.82
CA LEU A 88 6.36 8.61 -5.50
C LEU A 88 6.13 9.91 -6.28
N ARG A 89 6.41 11.07 -5.67
CA ARG A 89 6.28 12.36 -6.34
C ARG A 89 7.10 12.46 -7.64
N LYS A 90 8.27 11.82 -7.67
CA LYS A 90 9.17 11.90 -8.82
C LYS A 90 8.79 10.94 -9.94
N ILE A 91 8.42 9.70 -9.60
CA ILE A 91 8.36 8.62 -10.59
C ILE A 91 6.95 8.02 -10.82
N VAL A 92 5.93 8.39 -10.03
CA VAL A 92 4.58 7.79 -10.21
C VAL A 92 4.01 7.96 -11.61
N LYS A 93 4.38 9.03 -12.31
CA LYS A 93 4.00 9.33 -13.69
C LYS A 93 4.60 8.35 -14.73
N GLU A 94 5.54 7.51 -14.34
CA GLU A 94 6.16 6.50 -15.21
C GLU A 94 5.33 5.20 -15.25
N PHE A 95 4.31 5.09 -14.40
CA PHE A 95 3.44 3.92 -14.29
C PHE A 95 2.11 4.16 -14.99
N ASP A 96 1.55 3.09 -15.54
CA ASP A 96 0.24 3.09 -16.19
C ASP A 96 -0.91 3.05 -15.15
N VAL A 97 -0.65 2.42 -13.98
CA VAL A 97 -1.60 2.26 -12.89
C VAL A 97 -0.89 2.07 -11.55
N VAL A 98 -1.49 2.57 -10.48
CA VAL A 98 -1.05 2.33 -9.10
C VAL A 98 -2.06 1.43 -8.41
N HIS A 99 -1.65 0.29 -7.86
CA HIS A 99 -2.46 -0.56 -7.02
C HIS A 99 -2.05 -0.39 -5.57
N ILE A 100 -2.96 0.10 -4.75
CA ILE A 100 -2.71 0.50 -3.37
C ILE A 100 -3.39 -0.50 -2.45
N HIS A 101 -2.60 -1.13 -1.60
CA HIS A 101 -3.06 -2.04 -0.57
C HIS A 101 -3.21 -1.30 0.75
N GLU A 102 -4.24 -1.65 1.52
CA GLU A 102 -4.64 -0.98 2.77
C GLU A 102 -5.33 0.37 2.53
N TYR A 103 -6.05 0.85 3.55
CA TYR A 103 -6.81 2.09 3.44
C TYR A 103 -6.24 3.19 4.34
N ARG A 104 -5.97 2.87 5.62
CA ARG A 104 -5.53 3.85 6.61
C ARG A 104 -4.03 3.77 6.86
N SER A 105 -3.23 4.05 5.83
CA SER A 105 -1.77 4.10 5.94
C SER A 105 -1.20 5.40 5.37
N PHE A 106 -0.01 5.76 5.84
CA PHE A 106 0.75 6.88 5.25
C PHE A 106 1.04 6.65 3.77
N GLN A 107 1.35 5.41 3.41
CA GLN A 107 1.65 4.99 2.05
C GLN A 107 0.46 5.21 1.12
N THR A 108 -0.75 4.88 1.59
CA THR A 108 -2.00 5.10 0.87
C THR A 108 -2.22 6.58 0.59
N ILE A 109 -2.09 7.44 1.61
CA ILE A 109 -2.24 8.90 1.44
C ILE A 109 -1.26 9.42 0.40
N ALA A 110 0.03 9.05 0.52
CA ALA A 110 1.07 9.51 -0.40
C ALA A 110 0.82 9.03 -1.83
N ALA A 111 0.51 7.74 -2.02
CA ALA A 111 0.27 7.15 -3.33
C ALA A 111 -0.95 7.76 -4.02
N CYS A 112 -2.10 7.85 -3.34
CA CYS A 112 -3.30 8.47 -3.89
C CYS A 112 -3.07 9.94 -4.24
N ARG A 113 -2.40 10.70 -3.34
CA ARG A 113 -2.11 12.13 -3.59
C ARG A 113 -1.33 12.32 -4.89
N TYR A 114 -0.25 11.55 -5.09
CA TYR A 114 0.59 11.74 -6.27
C TYR A 114 -0.01 11.09 -7.52
N ALA A 115 -0.71 9.97 -7.41
CA ALA A 115 -1.47 9.41 -8.52
C ALA A 115 -2.50 10.43 -9.04
N LYS A 116 -3.29 11.04 -8.14
CA LYS A 116 -4.24 12.10 -8.48
C LYS A 116 -3.55 13.32 -9.10
N MET A 117 -2.45 13.79 -8.51
CA MET A 117 -1.71 14.97 -8.97
C MET A 117 -1.22 14.82 -10.42
N TYR A 118 -0.84 13.61 -10.83
CA TYR A 118 -0.32 13.32 -12.16
C TYR A 118 -1.32 12.61 -13.09
N ASN A 119 -2.61 12.52 -12.68
CA ASN A 119 -3.67 11.85 -13.42
C ASN A 119 -3.37 10.37 -13.73
N ILE A 120 -2.67 9.68 -12.86
CA ILE A 120 -2.44 8.23 -12.96
C ILE A 120 -3.62 7.52 -12.29
N PRO A 121 -4.31 6.59 -12.98
CA PRO A 121 -5.38 5.83 -12.37
C PRO A 121 -4.87 4.98 -11.21
N TYR A 122 -5.63 4.90 -10.12
CA TYR A 122 -5.28 4.00 -9.03
C TYR A 122 -6.43 3.10 -8.63
N ILE A 123 -6.07 1.92 -8.18
CA ILE A 123 -6.95 0.89 -7.63
C ILE A 123 -6.68 0.83 -6.14
N LEU A 124 -7.73 0.80 -5.32
CA LEU A 124 -7.62 0.67 -3.87
C LEU A 124 -8.14 -0.69 -3.41
N GLN A 125 -7.34 -1.41 -2.63
CA GLN A 125 -7.71 -2.69 -2.02
C GLN A 125 -7.51 -2.61 -0.50
N PRO A 126 -8.58 -2.34 0.28
CA PRO A 126 -8.49 -2.04 1.71
C PRO A 126 -8.15 -3.21 2.63
N HIS A 127 -8.34 -4.45 2.20
CA HIS A 127 -8.07 -5.66 2.99
C HIS A 127 -8.80 -5.71 4.34
N GLY A 128 -10.09 -5.38 4.36
CA GLY A 128 -10.88 -5.38 5.60
C GLY A 128 -10.58 -4.22 6.55
N SER A 129 -9.80 -3.23 6.13
CA SER A 129 -9.42 -2.10 7.00
C SER A 129 -10.42 -0.94 7.01
N LEU A 130 -11.49 -0.99 6.21
CA LEU A 130 -12.54 0.04 6.15
C LEU A 130 -13.38 0.15 7.43
N PRO A 131 -13.82 -0.96 8.07
CA PRO A 131 -14.66 -0.86 9.25
C PRO A 131 -13.95 -0.19 10.42
N ARG A 132 -14.72 0.55 11.23
CA ARG A 132 -14.25 1.16 12.47
C ARG A 132 -14.41 0.23 13.69
N ILE A 133 -14.47 -1.08 13.48
CA ILE A 133 -15.11 -2.04 14.40
C ILE A 133 -14.39 -2.23 15.75
N ILE A 134 -13.08 -2.07 15.88
CA ILE A 134 -12.42 -2.61 17.08
C ILE A 134 -11.57 -1.63 17.90
N GLU A 135 -10.87 -0.65 17.34
CA GLU A 135 -10.02 0.27 18.12
C GLU A 135 -9.86 1.64 17.48
N LYS A 136 -9.54 2.66 18.31
CA LYS A 136 -9.19 4.01 17.86
C LYS A 136 -10.25 4.68 16.96
N GLN A 137 -11.53 4.48 17.26
CA GLN A 137 -12.65 4.97 16.44
C GLN A 137 -12.56 6.48 16.14
N GLY A 138 -12.14 7.29 17.11
CA GLY A 138 -11.98 8.73 16.95
C GLY A 138 -10.92 9.09 15.90
N LEU A 139 -9.74 8.45 15.96
CA LEU A 139 -8.67 8.68 14.99
C LEU A 139 -9.06 8.20 13.59
N LYS A 140 -9.74 7.05 13.49
CA LYS A 140 -10.27 6.54 12.22
C LYS A 140 -11.29 7.51 11.62
N LYS A 141 -12.17 8.08 12.44
CA LYS A 141 -13.15 9.08 11.99
C LYS A 141 -12.47 10.35 11.47
N ILE A 142 -11.44 10.85 12.16
CA ILE A 142 -10.65 12.01 11.70
C ILE A 142 -9.97 11.69 10.36
N PHE A 143 -9.35 10.52 10.26
CA PHE A 143 -8.73 10.09 9.00
C PHE A 143 -9.75 10.07 7.86
N ASP A 144 -10.91 9.45 8.07
CA ASP A 144 -11.94 9.30 7.05
C ASP A 144 -12.48 10.66 6.57
N VAL A 145 -12.64 11.62 7.48
CA VAL A 145 -13.10 12.99 7.16
C VAL A 145 -12.02 13.78 6.40
N VAL A 146 -10.75 13.65 6.82
CA VAL A 146 -9.67 14.48 6.26
C VAL A 146 -9.13 13.92 4.94
N TRP A 147 -9.00 12.60 4.83
CA TRP A 147 -8.41 11.94 3.68
C TRP A 147 -9.32 10.88 3.06
N GLY A 148 -10.02 10.11 3.88
CA GLY A 148 -10.67 8.87 3.49
C GLY A 148 -11.69 9.00 2.37
N ASN A 149 -12.61 9.97 2.47
CA ASN A 149 -13.63 10.18 1.45
C ASN A 149 -12.98 10.46 0.09
N GLY A 150 -11.98 11.36 0.06
CA GLY A 150 -11.28 11.66 -1.19
C GLY A 150 -10.46 10.51 -1.75
N LEU A 151 -9.99 9.57 -0.90
CA LEU A 151 -9.28 8.37 -1.36
C LEU A 151 -10.22 7.38 -2.06
N LEU A 152 -11.45 7.24 -1.58
CA LEU A 152 -12.46 6.36 -2.15
C LEU A 152 -13.07 6.96 -3.42
N GLU A 153 -13.47 8.23 -3.38
CA GLU A 153 -14.13 8.92 -4.51
C GLU A 153 -13.27 9.00 -5.77
N HIS A 154 -11.95 9.13 -5.61
CA HIS A 154 -11.04 9.28 -6.75
C HIS A 154 -10.41 7.96 -7.19
N ALA A 155 -10.68 6.86 -6.51
CA ALA A 155 -10.23 5.54 -6.93
C ALA A 155 -10.91 5.14 -8.26
N SER A 156 -10.11 4.74 -9.24
CA SER A 156 -10.66 4.23 -10.50
C SER A 156 -11.44 2.93 -10.30
N LYS A 157 -11.00 2.11 -9.37
CA LYS A 157 -11.65 0.88 -8.89
C LYS A 157 -11.31 0.62 -7.44
N ILE A 158 -12.22 -0.09 -6.76
CA ILE A 158 -12.01 -0.59 -5.41
C ILE A 158 -12.16 -2.11 -5.46
N ILE A 159 -11.24 -2.85 -4.82
CA ILE A 159 -11.26 -4.30 -4.74
C ILE A 159 -11.61 -4.70 -3.31
N ALA A 160 -12.79 -5.30 -3.13
CA ALA A 160 -13.18 -5.93 -1.87
C ALA A 160 -12.64 -7.36 -1.80
N VAL A 161 -12.16 -7.77 -0.63
CA VAL A 161 -11.67 -9.15 -0.38
C VAL A 161 -12.75 -10.08 0.16
N SER A 162 -13.93 -9.55 0.50
CA SER A 162 -15.08 -10.32 1.00
C SER A 162 -16.40 -9.64 0.67
N GLY A 163 -17.50 -10.43 0.70
CA GLY A 163 -18.85 -9.88 0.53
C GLY A 163 -19.20 -8.81 1.59
N ASN A 164 -18.78 -8.99 2.83
CA ASN A 164 -19.00 -8.01 3.90
C ASN A 164 -18.25 -6.69 3.66
N GLU A 165 -17.16 -6.71 2.92
CA GLU A 165 -16.43 -5.49 2.56
C GLU A 165 -17.14 -4.71 1.45
N ILE A 166 -17.86 -5.39 0.56
CA ILE A 166 -18.67 -4.75 -0.50
C ILE A 166 -19.75 -3.85 0.09
N GLU A 167 -20.40 -4.29 1.19
CA GLU A 167 -21.47 -3.54 1.86
C GLU A 167 -20.97 -2.26 2.57
N GLN A 168 -19.66 -2.03 2.61
CA GLN A 168 -19.02 -0.92 3.32
C GLN A 168 -18.57 0.22 2.38
N PHE A 169 -18.74 0.03 1.09
CA PHE A 169 -18.53 1.04 0.05
C PHE A 169 -19.84 1.71 -0.33
#